data_ef0686a3df56a40c2df4da9c12d19f71
#
_entry.id   ef0686a3df56a40c2df4da9c12d19f71
#
_cell.length_a   1.000
_cell.length_b   1.000
_cell.length_c   1.000
_cell.angle_alpha   90.00
_cell.angle_beta   90.00
_cell.angle_gamma   90.00
#
_symmetry.space_group_name_H-M   'P 1'
#
loop_
_entity.id
_entity.type
_entity.pdbx_description
1 polymer ?
#
loop_
_entity_poly.entity_id
_entity_poly.type
_entity_poly.pdbx_seq_one_letter_code
_entity_poly.pdbx_strand_id
1 'polypeptide(L)' 'MTISAELLAAYVDGELSELDTARVRKAIAEDPALAEQAAQMEALRKLLSARFD' A
#
# COMPACT_ATOMS: atom_id res chain seq x y z
N MET A 1 -14.73 -4.43 -4.38
CA MET A 1 -13.59 -3.93 -5.17
C MET A 1 -12.39 -4.83 -4.97
N THR A 2 -11.76 -5.24 -6.04
CA THR A 2 -10.55 -6.07 -5.96
C THR A 2 -9.32 -5.18 -6.00
N ILE A 3 -8.44 -5.35 -5.03
CA ILE A 3 -7.20 -4.58 -4.96
C ILE A 3 -6.09 -5.42 -5.58
N SER A 4 -5.54 -4.95 -6.71
CA SER A 4 -4.42 -5.61 -7.35
C SER A 4 -3.10 -5.27 -6.65
N ALA A 5 -2.07 -6.08 -6.90
CA ALA A 5 -0.74 -5.79 -6.34
C ALA A 5 -0.21 -4.45 -6.86
N GLU A 6 -0.51 -4.11 -8.11
CA GLU A 6 -0.10 -2.82 -8.69
C GLU A 6 -0.76 -1.65 -7.99
N LEU A 7 -2.06 -1.77 -7.70
CA LEU A 7 -2.79 -0.72 -7.01
C LEU A 7 -2.28 -0.56 -5.58
N LEU A 8 -1.99 -1.67 -4.91
CA LEU A 8 -1.47 -1.64 -3.55
C LEU A 8 -0.08 -1.01 -3.51
N ALA A 9 0.78 -1.34 -4.48
CA ALA A 9 2.11 -0.74 -4.59
C ALA A 9 2.02 0.77 -4.81
N ALA A 10 1.11 1.21 -5.68
CA ALA A 10 0.90 2.64 -5.92
C ALA A 10 0.40 3.34 -4.65
N TYR A 11 -0.44 2.68 -3.87
CA TYR A 11 -0.90 3.21 -2.60
C TYR A 11 0.26 3.42 -1.63
N VAL A 12 1.13 2.44 -1.49
CA VAL A 12 2.30 2.52 -0.61
C VAL A 12 3.26 3.63 -1.07
N ASP A 13 3.40 3.81 -2.38
CA ASP A 13 4.24 4.86 -2.96
C ASP A 13 3.62 6.26 -2.88
N GLY A 14 2.35 6.35 -2.52
CA GLY A 14 1.67 7.63 -2.43
C GLY A 14 1.30 8.23 -3.79
N GLU A 15 1.14 7.39 -4.80
CA GLU A 15 0.85 7.83 -6.18
C GLU A 15 -0.62 7.85 -6.53
N LEU A 16 -1.49 7.38 -5.64
CA LEU A 16 -2.93 7.33 -5.91
C LEU A 16 -3.59 8.69 -5.64
N SER A 17 -4.70 8.93 -6.34
CA SER A 17 -5.56 10.06 -6.04
C SER A 17 -6.16 9.92 -4.65
N GLU A 18 -6.71 11.02 -4.11
CA GLU A 18 -7.34 10.97 -2.79
C GLU A 18 -8.47 9.96 -2.73
N LEU A 19 -9.28 9.88 -3.80
CA LEU A 19 -10.39 8.95 -3.85
C LEU A 19 -9.91 7.49 -3.84
N ASP A 20 -8.93 7.19 -4.67
CA ASP A 20 -8.39 5.82 -4.73
C ASP A 20 -7.67 5.45 -3.44
N THR A 21 -6.96 6.39 -2.84
CA THR A 21 -6.32 6.18 -1.54
C THR A 21 -7.36 5.82 -0.47
N ALA A 22 -8.48 6.53 -0.44
CA ALA A 22 -9.55 6.24 0.51
C ALA A 22 -10.15 4.86 0.29
N ARG A 23 -10.32 4.46 -0.97
CA ARG A 23 -10.84 3.13 -1.31
C ARG A 23 -9.90 2.02 -0.86
N VAL A 24 -8.61 2.19 -1.09
CA VAL A 24 -7.62 1.20 -0.68
C VAL A 24 -7.55 1.12 0.85
N ARG A 25 -7.57 2.25 1.54
CA ARG A 25 -7.59 2.27 3.00
C ARG A 25 -8.78 1.51 3.57
N LYS A 26 -9.95 1.71 2.97
CA LYS A 26 -11.15 1.02 3.41
C LYS A 26 -11.01 -0.49 3.20
N ALA A 27 -10.49 -0.90 2.06
CA ALA A 27 -10.26 -2.30 1.77
C ALA A 27 -9.28 -2.93 2.77
N ILE A 28 -8.20 -2.21 3.09
CA ILE A 28 -7.21 -2.67 4.07
C ILE A 28 -7.84 -2.82 5.46
N ALA A 29 -8.71 -1.88 5.83
CA ALA A 29 -9.37 -1.93 7.14
C ALA A 29 -10.32 -3.13 7.25
N GLU A 30 -10.86 -3.59 6.13
CA GLU A 30 -11.81 -4.70 6.11
C GLU A 30 -11.17 -6.06 5.84
N ASP A 31 -9.91 -6.08 5.37
CA ASP A 31 -9.23 -7.32 4.97
C ASP A 31 -7.86 -7.40 5.63
N PRO A 32 -7.71 -8.22 6.69
CA PRO A 32 -6.42 -8.36 7.39
C PRO A 32 -5.29 -8.87 6.49
N ALA A 33 -5.59 -9.73 5.52
CA ALA A 33 -4.57 -10.24 4.60
C ALA A 33 -4.02 -9.11 3.73
N LEU A 34 -4.90 -8.22 3.28
CA LEU A 34 -4.50 -7.07 2.48
C LEU A 34 -3.68 -6.08 3.33
N ALA A 35 -4.08 -5.88 4.57
CA ALA A 35 -3.34 -5.04 5.50
C ALA A 35 -1.92 -5.55 5.70
N GLU A 36 -1.76 -6.86 5.83
CA GLU A 36 -0.44 -7.48 5.97
C GLU A 36 0.42 -7.27 4.73
N GLN A 37 -0.16 -7.44 3.54
CA GLN A 37 0.56 -7.21 2.29
C GLN A 37 1.03 -5.76 2.19
N ALA A 38 0.16 -4.82 2.53
CA ALA A 38 0.52 -3.40 2.50
C ALA A 38 1.66 -3.09 3.47
N ALA A 39 1.61 -3.67 4.67
CA ALA A 39 2.64 -3.48 5.66
C ALA A 39 3.99 -4.03 5.19
N GLN A 40 3.99 -5.19 4.53
CA GLN A 40 5.21 -5.78 3.98
C GLN A 40 5.80 -4.92 2.87
N MET A 41 4.97 -4.41 1.97
CA MET A 41 5.42 -3.52 0.91
C MET A 41 6.01 -2.23 1.45
N GLU A 42 5.38 -1.68 2.48
CA GLU A 42 5.84 -0.46 3.12
C GLU A 42 7.17 -0.67 3.83
N ALA A 43 7.34 -1.81 4.49
CA ALA A 43 8.59 -2.17 5.15
C ALA A 43 9.74 -2.30 4.14
N LEU A 44 9.49 -2.94 3.00
CA LEU A 44 10.49 -3.07 1.94
C LEU A 44 10.87 -1.70 1.39
N ARG A 45 9.89 -0.83 1.19
CA ARG A 45 10.15 0.51 0.69
C ARG A 45 11.03 1.30 1.64
N LYS A 46 10.77 1.21 2.94
CA LYS A 46 11.57 1.89 3.95
C LYS A 46 13.00 1.38 3.98
N LEU A 47 13.18 0.07 3.85
CA LEU A 47 14.52 -0.51 3.80
C LEU A 47 15.30 -0.02 2.60
N LEU A 48 14.66 0.04 1.43
CA LEU A 48 15.30 0.55 0.22
C LEU A 48 15.66 2.02 0.35
N SER A 49 14.78 2.83 0.92
CA SER A 49 15.04 4.25 1.14
C SER A 49 16.20 4.46 2.10
N ALA A 50 16.27 3.67 3.17
CA ALA A 50 17.32 3.80 4.16
C ALA A 50 18.71 3.50 3.60
N ARG A 51 18.78 2.66 2.55
CA ARG A 51 20.06 2.29 1.94
C ARG A 51 20.70 3.40 1.11
N PHE A 52 19.93 4.42 0.76
CA PHE A 52 20.42 5.51 -0.08
C PHE A 52 20.77 6.78 0.71
N ASP A 53 20.58 6.75 1.99
CA ASP A 53 20.90 7.91 2.85
C ASP A 53 22.38 7.94 3.27
#